data_5ac51c432c2245f9b191d3a23583989a
#
_entry.id   5ac51c432c2245f9b191d3a23583989a
#
_cell.length_a   1.000
_cell.length_b   1.000
_cell.length_c   1.000
_cell.angle_alpha   90.00
_cell.angle_beta   90.00
_cell.angle_gamma   90.00
#
_symmetry.space_group_name_H-M   'P 1'
#
loop_
_entity.id
_entity.type
_entity.pdbx_description
1 polymer ?
#
loop_
_entity_poly.entity_id
_entity_poly.type
_entity_poly.pdbx_seq_one_letter_code
_entity_poly.pdbx_strand_id
1 'polypeptide(L)'
;MEINYAEYAKIFKVLSDPKRLKILDMLSGGELCACKIQEEFNITQPTLSHDMRLLCESGLVNPRREGKWTHYSLNMEKMNELYKTIGQLMLPEQFLGVLDCKCK
;
A
#
# COMPACT_ATOMS: atom_id res chain seq x y z
N MET A 1 2.03 12.97 -17.58
CA MET A 1 2.17 11.53 -17.46
C MET A 1 0.81 10.85 -17.59
N GLU A 2 0.73 9.84 -18.41
CA GLU A 2 -0.52 9.13 -18.62
C GLU A 2 -0.79 8.14 -17.50
N ILE A 3 -2.04 8.10 -17.06
CA ILE A 3 -2.45 7.21 -15.99
C ILE A 3 -3.02 5.93 -16.59
N ASN A 4 -2.52 4.79 -16.14
CA ASN A 4 -3.09 3.51 -16.52
C ASN A 4 -4.27 3.22 -15.60
N TYR A 5 -5.47 3.59 -16.04
CA TYR A 5 -6.66 3.48 -15.20
C TYR A 5 -6.95 2.05 -14.79
N ALA A 6 -6.72 1.09 -15.69
CA ALA A 6 -7.00 -0.30 -15.36
C ALA A 6 -6.08 -0.80 -14.26
N GLU A 7 -4.81 -0.42 -14.32
CA GLU A 7 -3.86 -0.83 -13.30
C GLU A 7 -4.23 -0.25 -11.94
N TYR A 8 -4.54 1.05 -11.90
CA TYR A 8 -4.86 1.68 -10.62
C TYR A 8 -6.21 1.24 -10.09
N ALA A 9 -7.14 0.89 -10.98
CA ALA A 9 -8.42 0.31 -10.51
C ALA A 9 -8.15 -0.99 -9.75
N LYS A 10 -7.23 -1.81 -10.23
CA LYS A 10 -6.88 -3.05 -9.54
C LYS A 10 -6.24 -2.75 -8.18
N ILE A 11 -5.39 -1.75 -8.12
CA ILE A 11 -4.76 -1.37 -6.85
C ILE A 11 -5.81 -0.89 -5.86
N PHE A 12 -6.73 -0.03 -6.31
CA PHE A 12 -7.79 0.44 -5.43
C PHE A 12 -8.68 -0.69 -4.95
N LYS A 13 -8.89 -1.69 -5.79
CA LYS A 13 -9.68 -2.84 -5.38
C LYS A 13 -9.01 -3.59 -4.24
N VAL A 14 -7.70 -3.74 -4.32
CA VAL A 14 -6.94 -4.35 -3.22
C VAL A 14 -7.06 -3.52 -1.96
N LEU A 15 -7.08 -2.19 -2.10
CA LEU A 15 -7.18 -1.30 -0.95
C LEU A 15 -8.59 -1.19 -0.36
N SER A 16 -9.60 -1.71 -1.04
CA SER A 16 -10.97 -1.55 -0.59
C SER A 16 -11.38 -2.60 0.46
N ASP A 17 -10.50 -2.83 1.42
CA ASP A 17 -10.75 -3.75 2.52
C ASP A 17 -10.14 -3.15 3.79
N PRO A 18 -10.93 -3.05 4.88
CA PRO A 18 -10.42 -2.42 6.10
C PRO A 18 -9.17 -3.07 6.66
N LYS A 19 -9.09 -4.41 6.58
CA LYS A 19 -7.92 -5.11 7.11
C LYS A 19 -6.66 -4.73 6.33
N ARG A 20 -6.77 -4.69 5.02
CA ARG A 20 -5.61 -4.37 4.19
C ARG A 20 -5.17 -2.92 4.36
N LEU A 21 -6.13 -2.01 4.55
CA LEU A 21 -5.78 -0.63 4.85
C LEU A 21 -5.03 -0.53 6.18
N LYS A 22 -5.50 -1.27 7.19
CA LYS A 22 -4.85 -1.23 8.49
C LYS A 22 -3.44 -1.82 8.40
N ILE A 23 -3.27 -2.87 7.60
CA ILE A 23 -1.95 -3.47 7.43
C ILE A 23 -0.98 -2.44 6.85
N LEU A 24 -1.40 -1.70 5.83
CA LEU A 24 -0.55 -0.67 5.26
C LEU A 24 -0.19 0.41 6.28
N ASP A 25 -1.17 0.82 7.08
CA ASP A 25 -0.94 1.79 8.13
C ASP A 25 0.08 1.28 9.14
N MET A 26 -0.04 0.01 9.52
CA MET A 26 0.93 -0.61 10.43
C MET A 26 2.33 -0.61 9.84
N LEU A 27 2.43 -0.92 8.54
CA LEU A 27 3.73 -0.99 7.89
C LEU A 27 4.34 0.40 7.67
N SER A 28 3.56 1.45 7.80
CA SER A 28 4.10 2.79 7.68
C SER A 28 5.09 3.11 8.81
N GLY A 29 5.04 2.34 9.88
CA GLY A 29 5.99 2.49 10.97
C GLY A 29 7.27 1.69 10.79
N GLY A 30 7.38 0.92 9.71
CA GLY A 30 8.56 0.12 9.44
C GLY A 30 8.21 -1.33 9.16
N GLU A 31 9.24 -2.11 8.83
CA GLU A 31 9.08 -3.52 8.51
C GLU A 31 8.50 -4.29 9.69
N LEU A 32 7.58 -5.21 9.40
CA LEU A 32 6.96 -6.04 10.43
C LEU A 32 6.96 -7.50 9.99
N CYS A 33 7.17 -8.39 10.97
CA CYS A 33 7.01 -9.82 10.76
C CYS A 33 5.53 -10.15 10.60
N ALA A 34 5.23 -11.18 9.80
CA ALA A 34 3.86 -11.66 9.64
C ALA A 34 3.21 -11.93 10.99
N CYS A 35 3.96 -12.45 11.95
CA CYS A 35 3.41 -12.76 13.26
C CYS A 35 2.94 -11.49 14.00
N LYS A 36 3.66 -10.40 13.83
CA LYS A 36 3.26 -9.14 14.43
C LYS A 36 1.97 -8.61 13.81
N ILE A 37 1.86 -8.75 12.49
CA ILE A 37 0.66 -8.30 11.80
C ILE A 37 -0.53 -9.12 12.27
N GLN A 38 -0.36 -10.44 12.38
CA GLN A 38 -1.46 -11.30 12.78
C GLN A 38 -1.94 -11.02 14.20
N GLU A 39 -1.05 -10.58 15.08
CA GLU A 39 -1.45 -10.27 16.46
C GLU A 39 -2.53 -9.19 16.51
N GLU A 40 -2.58 -8.31 15.52
CA GLU A 40 -3.53 -7.21 15.50
C GLU A 40 -4.92 -7.62 15.01
N PHE A 41 -5.04 -8.82 14.44
CA PHE A 41 -6.30 -9.25 13.85
C PHE A 41 -6.72 -10.60 14.42
N ASN A 42 -8.02 -10.79 14.54
CA ASN A 42 -8.56 -12.08 14.95
C ASN A 42 -8.92 -12.87 13.69
N ILE A 43 -7.90 -13.22 12.92
CA ILE A 43 -8.07 -13.93 11.65
C ILE A 43 -7.13 -15.12 11.62
N THR A 44 -7.44 -16.07 10.75
CA THR A 44 -6.60 -17.24 10.58
C THR A 44 -5.36 -16.89 9.76
N GLN A 45 -4.35 -17.75 9.88
CA GLN A 45 -3.13 -17.55 9.10
C GLN A 45 -3.38 -17.60 7.59
N PRO A 46 -4.21 -18.52 7.08
CA PRO A 46 -4.50 -18.50 5.64
C PRO A 46 -5.17 -17.21 5.17
N THR A 47 -6.03 -16.62 6.00
CA THR A 47 -6.67 -15.35 5.65
C THR A 47 -5.63 -14.24 5.56
N LEU A 48 -4.72 -14.17 6.54
CA LEU A 48 -3.67 -13.17 6.51
C LEU A 48 -2.77 -13.38 5.29
N SER A 49 -2.40 -14.64 5.02
CA SER A 49 -1.55 -14.94 3.87
C SER A 49 -2.20 -14.48 2.57
N HIS A 50 -3.52 -14.65 2.46
CA HIS A 50 -4.24 -14.20 1.27
C HIS A 50 -4.17 -12.68 1.14
N ASP A 51 -4.42 -11.96 2.22
CA ASP A 51 -4.36 -10.50 2.20
C ASP A 51 -2.96 -10.01 1.85
N MET A 52 -1.93 -10.63 2.44
CA MET A 52 -0.56 -10.22 2.15
C MET A 52 -0.16 -10.52 0.72
N ARG A 53 -0.65 -11.65 0.17
CA ARG A 53 -0.38 -11.96 -1.22
C ARG A 53 -0.95 -10.89 -2.15
N LEU A 54 -2.19 -10.45 -1.88
CA LEU A 54 -2.80 -9.41 -2.69
C LEU A 54 -2.02 -8.11 -2.63
N LEU A 55 -1.58 -7.74 -1.42
CA LEU A 55 -0.80 -6.52 -1.25
C LEU A 55 0.55 -6.60 -1.96
N CYS A 56 1.20 -7.77 -1.90
CA CYS A 56 2.47 -7.94 -2.57
C CYS A 56 2.31 -7.94 -4.09
N GLU A 57 1.26 -8.60 -4.59
CA GLU A 57 1.02 -8.64 -6.04
C GLU A 57 0.67 -7.25 -6.59
N SER A 58 0.09 -6.40 -5.76
CA SER A 58 -0.21 -5.03 -6.19
C SER A 58 1.04 -4.17 -6.29
N GLY A 59 2.15 -4.64 -5.77
CA GLY A 59 3.39 -3.90 -5.77
C GLY A 59 3.57 -2.96 -4.58
N LEU A 60 2.57 -2.85 -3.71
CA LEU A 60 2.62 -1.91 -2.61
C LEU A 60 3.46 -2.39 -1.44
N VAL A 61 3.63 -3.70 -1.31
CA VAL A 61 4.31 -4.31 -0.18
C VAL A 61 5.38 -5.26 -0.70
N ASN A 62 6.53 -5.24 -0.06
CA ASN A 62 7.63 -6.14 -0.38
C ASN A 62 7.76 -7.21 0.71
N PRO A 63 7.81 -8.49 0.31
CA PRO A 63 8.10 -9.56 1.28
C PRO A 63 9.60 -9.78 1.38
N ARG A 64 10.05 -10.18 2.55
CA ARG A 64 11.44 -10.57 2.76
C ARG A 64 11.46 -11.82 3.63
N ARG A 65 12.00 -12.90 3.09
CA ARG A 65 12.09 -14.15 3.83
C ARG A 65 13.37 -14.17 4.65
N GLU A 66 13.23 -14.61 5.89
CA GLU A 66 14.37 -14.80 6.78
C GLU A 66 14.12 -16.07 7.56
N GLY A 67 14.77 -17.16 7.15
CA GLY A 67 14.47 -18.46 7.69
C GLY A 67 13.05 -18.86 7.33
N LYS A 68 12.28 -19.23 8.33
CA LYS A 68 10.87 -19.59 8.14
C LYS A 68 9.92 -18.42 8.33
N TRP A 69 10.47 -17.24 8.62
CA TRP A 69 9.65 -16.07 8.87
C TRP A 69 9.61 -15.16 7.65
N THR A 70 8.46 -14.55 7.41
CA THR A 70 8.34 -13.55 6.37
C THR A 70 8.12 -12.19 7.00
N HIS A 71 8.88 -11.22 6.53
CA HIS A 71 8.77 -9.83 6.96
C HIS A 71 8.24 -9.02 5.80
N TYR A 72 7.45 -8.00 6.10
CA TYR A 72 6.83 -7.17 5.08
C TYR A 72 7.19 -5.72 5.31
N SER A 73 7.38 -5.00 4.22
CA SER A 73 7.65 -3.56 4.28
C SER A 73 6.95 -2.89 3.11
N LEU A 74 6.72 -1.58 3.23
CA LEU A 74 6.12 -0.83 2.14
C LEU A 74 7.13 -0.63 1.03
N ASN A 75 6.65 -0.75 -0.20
CA ASN A 75 7.42 -0.36 -1.37
C ASN A 75 7.26 1.15 -1.52
N MET A 76 8.21 1.91 -1.02
CA MET A 76 8.06 3.37 -0.96
C MET A 76 8.01 4.01 -2.34
N GLU A 77 8.69 3.41 -3.31
CA GLU A 77 8.63 3.92 -4.68
C GLU A 77 7.21 3.80 -5.23
N LYS A 78 6.60 2.64 -5.01
CA LYS A 78 5.24 2.42 -5.49
C LYS A 78 4.23 3.25 -4.70
N MET A 79 4.45 3.40 -3.40
CA MET A 79 3.56 4.22 -2.58
C MET A 79 3.60 5.68 -3.01
N ASN A 80 4.78 6.18 -3.31
CA ASN A 80 4.92 7.55 -3.80
C ASN A 80 4.23 7.74 -5.15
N GLU A 81 4.37 6.75 -6.03
CA GLU A 81 3.70 6.77 -7.33
C GLU A 81 2.19 6.78 -7.16
N LEU A 82 1.68 5.95 -6.26
CA LEU A 82 0.25 5.89 -5.97
C LEU A 82 -0.25 7.21 -5.40
N TYR A 83 0.51 7.80 -4.48
CA TYR A 83 0.15 9.07 -3.88
C TYR A 83 0.01 10.15 -4.95
N LYS A 84 0.97 10.23 -5.85
CA LYS A 84 0.91 11.22 -6.91
C LYS A 84 -0.25 10.98 -7.87
N THR A 85 -0.53 9.71 -8.15
CA THR A 85 -1.63 9.38 -9.04
C THR A 85 -2.97 9.74 -8.43
N ILE A 86 -3.13 9.49 -7.12
CA ILE A 86 -4.36 9.89 -6.43
C ILE A 86 -4.53 11.40 -6.51
N GLY A 87 -3.45 12.15 -6.33
CA GLY A 87 -3.50 13.58 -6.46
C GLY A 87 -3.97 14.02 -7.83
N GLN A 88 -3.42 13.41 -8.87
CA GLN A 88 -3.83 13.73 -10.24
C GLN A 88 -5.29 13.41 -10.50
N LEU A 89 -5.78 12.32 -9.93
CA LEU A 89 -7.16 11.88 -10.17
C LEU A 89 -8.18 12.70 -9.40
N MET A 90 -7.85 13.12 -8.21
CA MET A 90 -8.85 13.59 -7.26
C MET A 90 -8.73 15.06 -6.88
N LEU A 91 -7.64 15.72 -7.23
CA LEU A 91 -7.48 17.12 -6.90
C LEU A 91 -7.49 17.98 -8.15
N PRO A 92 -8.15 19.14 -8.09
CA PRO A 92 -8.12 20.05 -9.23
C PRO A 92 -6.68 20.50 -9.53
N GLU A 93 -6.43 20.77 -10.79
CA GLU A 93 -5.10 21.17 -11.20
C GLU A 93 -4.61 22.41 -10.42
N GLN A 94 -5.49 23.37 -10.21
CA GLN A 94 -5.12 24.57 -9.49
C GLN A 94 -4.79 24.27 -8.03
N PHE A 95 -5.44 23.27 -7.45
CA PHE A 95 -5.12 22.87 -6.09
C PHE A 95 -3.75 22.22 -6.03
N LEU A 96 -3.45 21.36 -6.99
CA LEU A 96 -2.13 20.74 -7.07
C LEU A 96 -1.06 21.80 -7.27
N GLY A 97 -1.36 22.82 -8.06
CA GLY A 97 -0.44 23.92 -8.24
C GLY A 97 -0.16 24.65 -6.97
N VAL A 98 -1.17 24.83 -6.13
CA VAL A 98 -0.99 25.46 -4.84
C VAL A 98 -0.10 24.60 -3.94
N LEU A 99 -0.32 23.31 -3.93
CA LEU A 99 0.49 22.41 -3.11
C LEU A 99 1.93 22.41 -3.56
N ASP A 100 2.15 22.48 -4.86
CA ASP A 100 3.51 22.51 -5.41
C ASP A 100 4.13 23.89 -5.32
N CYS A 101 3.30 24.88 -5.19
CA CYS A 101 3.71 26.26 -5.33
C CYS A 101 4.56 26.78 -4.17
N LYS A 102 4.62 26.01 -3.10
CA LYS A 102 5.47 26.41 -1.98
C LYS A 102 6.92 26.56 -2.40
N CYS A 103 7.26 26.02 -3.52
CA CYS A 103 8.62 26.12 -4.05
C CYS A 103 8.82 27.41 -4.84
N LYS A 104 7.81 28.22 -4.96
CA LYS A 104 7.95 29.48 -5.70
C LYS A 104 8.25 30.63 -4.79
#